data_97747160ee76591cb00040645cf44666
#
_entry.id   97747160ee76591cb00040645cf44666
#
_cell.length_a   1.000
_cell.length_b   1.000
_cell.length_c   1.000
_cell.angle_alpha   90.00
_cell.angle_beta   90.00
_cell.angle_gamma   90.00
#
_symmetry.space_group_name_H-M   'P 1'
#
loop_
_entity.id
_entity.type
_entity.pdbx_description
1 polymer ?
#
loop_
_entity_poly.entity_id
_entity_poly.type
_entity_poly.pdbx_seq_one_letter_code
_entity_poly.pdbx_strand_id
1 'polypeptide(L)' 'MTFEKVAQALSEYKGIYISSIKPESTFAELDFDSLDVAEMAMKLEDEFSMTIELDATDKTVQDLVNRIEGTK' A
#
# COMPACT_ATOMS: atom_id res chain seq x y z
N MET A 1 -8.69 0.95 11.00
CA MET A 1 -9.12 0.38 9.72
C MET A 1 -7.90 0.05 8.88
N THR A 2 -8.00 -0.93 8.03
CA THR A 2 -6.87 -1.38 7.21
C THR A 2 -6.34 -0.27 6.32
N PHE A 3 -7.23 0.45 5.66
CA PHE A 3 -6.80 1.54 4.78
C PHE A 3 -5.98 2.58 5.55
N GLU A 4 -6.41 2.94 6.74
CA GLU A 4 -5.72 3.96 7.51
C GLU A 4 -4.31 3.53 7.88
N LYS A 5 -4.14 2.25 8.24
CA LYS A 5 -2.81 1.73 8.57
C LYS A 5 -1.92 1.69 7.34
N VAL A 6 -2.48 1.29 6.20
CA VAL A 6 -1.73 1.27 4.95
C VAL A 6 -1.33 2.69 4.56
N ALA A 7 -2.27 3.63 4.62
CA ALA A 7 -1.99 5.02 4.26
C ALA A 7 -0.91 5.61 5.17
N GLN A 8 -0.97 5.31 6.46
CA GLN A 8 0.03 5.81 7.39
C GLN A 8 1.42 5.26 7.04
N ALA A 9 1.50 3.97 6.72
CA ALA A 9 2.78 3.37 6.35
C ALA A 9 3.34 3.99 5.08
N LEU A 10 2.49 4.21 4.09
CA LEU A 10 2.91 4.85 2.84
C LEU A 10 3.38 6.28 3.09
N SER A 11 2.65 7.01 3.92
CA SER A 11 3.00 8.38 4.26
C SER A 11 4.38 8.45 4.92
N GLU A 12 4.64 7.57 5.87
CA GLU A 12 5.91 7.54 6.58
C GLU A 12 7.06 7.12 5.67
N TYR A 13 6.80 6.16 4.80
CA TYR A 13 7.85 5.66 3.92
C TYR A 13 8.30 6.73 2.92
N LYS A 14 7.36 7.46 2.33
CA LYS A 14 7.67 8.46 1.30
C LYS A 14 7.83 9.87 1.86
N GLY A 15 7.40 10.12 3.08
CA GLY A 15 7.43 11.46 3.63
C GLY A 15 6.40 12.39 2.99
N ILE A 16 5.24 11.84 2.65
CA ILE A 16 4.15 12.61 2.06
C ILE A 16 3.01 12.72 3.06
N TYR A 17 2.13 13.70 2.86
CA TYR A 17 0.99 13.88 3.75
C TYR A 17 0.00 12.74 3.59
N ILE A 18 -0.45 12.20 4.72
CA ILE A 18 -1.44 11.12 4.70
C ILE A 18 -2.73 11.56 4.01
N SER A 19 -3.06 12.85 4.11
CA SER A 19 -4.26 13.39 3.47
C SER A 19 -4.19 13.35 1.95
N SER A 20 -2.99 13.17 1.40
CA SER A 20 -2.81 13.03 -0.05
C SER A 20 -3.07 11.61 -0.54
N ILE A 21 -3.23 10.66 0.38
CA ILE A 21 -3.37 9.25 0.03
C ILE A 21 -4.84 8.85 0.12
N LYS A 22 -5.39 8.40 -1.00
CA LYS A 22 -6.79 7.98 -1.09
C LYS A 22 -6.85 6.55 -1.60
N PRO A 23 -7.98 5.85 -1.39
CA PRO A 23 -8.09 4.47 -1.88
C PRO A 23 -7.85 4.36 -3.38
N GLU A 24 -8.30 5.34 -4.14
CA GLU A 24 -8.16 5.34 -5.60
C GLU A 24 -6.79 5.85 -6.07
N SER A 25 -5.96 6.35 -5.17
CA SER A 25 -4.62 6.81 -5.55
C SER A 25 -3.81 5.64 -6.10
N THR A 26 -3.11 5.87 -7.22
CA THR A 26 -2.22 4.85 -7.75
C THR A 26 -0.84 5.02 -7.14
N PHE A 27 -0.08 3.93 -7.13
CA PHE A 27 1.30 4.01 -6.64
C PHE A 27 2.12 4.95 -7.51
N ALA A 28 1.86 4.97 -8.82
CA ALA A 28 2.57 5.88 -9.72
C ALA A 28 2.31 7.34 -9.36
N GLU A 29 1.06 7.67 -9.03
CA GLU A 29 0.72 9.04 -8.62
C GLU A 29 1.45 9.45 -7.35
N LEU A 30 1.70 8.50 -6.47
CA LEU A 30 2.39 8.74 -5.21
C LEU A 30 3.91 8.63 -5.35
N ASP A 31 4.38 8.48 -6.58
CA ASP A 31 5.80 8.38 -6.89
C ASP A 31 6.46 7.14 -6.29
N PHE A 32 5.70 6.04 -6.22
CA PHE A 32 6.23 4.74 -5.82
C PHE A 32 6.58 3.95 -7.09
N ASP A 33 7.81 3.48 -7.19
CA ASP A 33 8.18 2.56 -8.25
C ASP A 33 8.01 1.12 -7.76
N SER A 34 8.35 0.16 -8.60
CA SER A 34 8.13 -1.25 -8.26
C SER A 34 8.94 -1.68 -7.04
N LEU A 35 10.12 -1.13 -6.85
CA LEU A 35 10.93 -1.45 -5.69
C LEU A 35 10.30 -0.89 -4.41
N ASP A 36 9.80 0.33 -4.48
CA ASP A 36 9.12 0.94 -3.33
C ASP A 36 7.90 0.12 -2.93
N VAL A 37 7.11 -0.31 -3.93
CA VAL A 37 5.91 -1.11 -3.65
C VAL A 37 6.30 -2.44 -3.00
N ALA A 38 7.36 -3.09 -3.51
CA ALA A 38 7.83 -4.35 -2.94
C ALA A 38 8.27 -4.16 -1.49
N GLU A 39 9.00 -3.09 -1.20
CA GLU A 39 9.45 -2.83 0.17
C GLU A 39 8.28 -2.54 1.11
N MET A 40 7.30 -1.79 0.62
CA MET A 40 6.11 -1.52 1.41
C MET A 40 5.32 -2.79 1.69
N ALA A 41 5.20 -3.66 0.69
CA ALA A 41 4.52 -4.93 0.89
C ALA A 41 5.19 -5.73 2.01
N MET A 42 6.53 -5.77 2.02
CA MET A 42 7.26 -6.49 3.06
C MET A 42 7.03 -5.89 4.44
N LYS A 43 7.02 -4.57 4.55
CA LYS A 43 6.74 -3.91 5.83
C LYS A 43 5.33 -4.22 6.32
N LEU A 44 4.37 -4.22 5.41
CA LEU A 44 2.98 -4.50 5.78
C LEU A 44 2.77 -5.97 6.11
N GLU A 45 3.55 -6.87 5.50
CA GLU A 45 3.52 -8.28 5.89
C GLU A 45 3.90 -8.44 7.36
N ASP A 46 4.91 -7.70 7.81
CA ASP A 46 5.29 -7.73 9.21
C ASP A 46 4.22 -7.09 10.09
N GLU A 47 3.68 -5.96 9.64
CA GLU A 47 2.69 -5.22 10.42
C GLU A 47 1.43 -6.04 10.64
N PHE A 48 0.96 -6.74 9.61
CA PHE A 48 -0.28 -7.51 9.66
C PHE A 48 -0.04 -9.01 9.88
N SER A 49 1.21 -9.42 10.03
CA SER A 49 1.59 -10.82 10.26
C SER A 49 0.98 -11.76 9.22
N MET A 50 1.12 -11.41 7.95
CA MET A 50 0.56 -12.20 6.86
C MET A 50 1.41 -12.02 5.60
N THR A 51 1.22 -12.93 4.65
CA THR A 51 1.87 -12.82 3.35
C THR A 51 1.02 -11.97 2.42
N ILE A 52 1.65 -11.01 1.76
CA ILE A 52 0.99 -10.13 0.81
C ILE A 52 1.64 -10.33 -0.55
N GLU A 53 0.88 -10.84 -1.51
CA GLU A 53 1.37 -11.06 -2.86
C GLU A 53 0.68 -10.09 -3.81
N LEU A 54 1.46 -9.18 -4.39
CA LEU A 54 0.98 -8.20 -5.36
C LEU A 54 1.41 -8.64 -6.75
N ASP A 55 0.61 -8.29 -7.75
CA ASP A 55 0.97 -8.55 -9.13
C ASP A 55 0.80 -7.28 -9.96
N ALA A 56 1.03 -7.39 -11.27
CA ALA A 56 1.03 -6.23 -12.15
C ALA A 56 -0.32 -5.53 -12.25
N THR A 57 -1.40 -6.19 -11.84
CA THR A 57 -2.72 -5.58 -11.88
C THR A 57 -3.03 -4.76 -10.62
N ASP A 58 -2.21 -4.90 -9.59
CA ASP A 58 -2.40 -4.14 -8.35
C ASP A 58 -1.75 -2.77 -8.50
N LYS A 59 -2.55 -1.75 -8.78
CA LYS A 59 -2.05 -0.43 -9.11
C LYS A 59 -2.44 0.65 -8.11
N THR A 60 -3.47 0.42 -7.31
CA THR A 60 -3.99 1.43 -6.39
C THR A 60 -3.77 1.02 -4.95
N VAL A 61 -3.89 2.01 -4.06
CA VAL A 61 -3.84 1.75 -2.61
C VAL A 61 -4.96 0.79 -2.23
N GLN A 62 -6.13 0.92 -2.85
CA GLN A 62 -7.24 0.02 -2.57
C GLN A 62 -6.90 -1.43 -2.95
N ASP A 63 -6.16 -1.62 -4.04
CA ASP A 63 -5.73 -2.97 -4.43
C ASP A 63 -4.89 -3.59 -3.33
N LEU A 64 -3.99 -2.83 -2.74
CA LEU A 64 -3.16 -3.30 -1.65
C LEU A 64 -4.00 -3.62 -0.41
N VAL A 65 -4.94 -2.74 -0.09
CA VAL A 65 -5.84 -2.97 1.04
C VAL A 65 -6.65 -4.25 0.82
N ASN A 66 -7.13 -4.47 -0.41
CA ASN A 66 -7.89 -5.68 -0.74
C ASN A 66 -7.07 -6.93 -0.52
N ARG A 67 -5.79 -6.89 -0.87
CA ARG A 67 -4.91 -8.06 -0.64
C ARG A 67 -4.78 -8.36 0.84
N ILE A 68 -4.66 -7.30 1.65
CA ILE A 68 -4.52 -7.47 3.10
C ILE A 68 -5.81 -8.01 3.70
N GLU A 69 -6.94 -7.50 3.23
CA GLU A 69 -8.24 -7.91 3.76
C GLU A 69 -8.75 -9.22 3.15
N GLY A 70 -8.07 -9.73 2.14
CA GLY A 70 -8.47 -10.96 1.48
C GLY A 70 -9.64 -10.78 0.51
N THR A 71 -9.90 -9.54 0.10
CA THR A 71 -10.97 -9.26 -0.86
C THR A 71 -10.35 -8.88 -2.20
N LYS A 72 -11.17 -8.87 -3.23
CA LYS A 72 -10.70 -8.52 -4.57
C LYS A 72 -11.58 -7.48 -5.22
#